data_8bc8b02d6c204780324a5b7fa7b2b12b
#
_entry.id   8bc8b02d6c204780324a5b7fa7b2b12b
#
_cell.length_a   1.000
_cell.length_b   1.000
_cell.length_c   1.000
_cell.angle_alpha   90.00
_cell.angle_beta   90.00
_cell.angle_gamma   90.00
#
_symmetry.space_group_name_H-M   'P 1'
#
loop_
_entity.id
_entity.type
_entity.pdbx_description
1 polymer ?
#
loop_
_entity_poly.entity_id
_entity_poly.type
_entity_poly.pdbx_seq_one_letter_code
_entity_poly.pdbx_strand_id
1 'polypeptide(L)'
;MKLSQFKFKLPEDKIALHPTKYRDESRLMVLHRRTGEIEHKMFKDVLNYFDDKDVFIFNDTKVFPARLYGNKEKTGARIEVFLLRELNEELRLWDVLVDPARKIRIGNKLYFGADDSMVAEVIDNTTSRGRTLRFLYDGPHDEFKKALYALGETPLPHSIINRPVEPEDSERFQSIFAKNEGAVTAPTASLHFSRELMKRCLLYTSPSPRDCS
;
A
#
# COMPACT_ATOMS: atom_id res chain seq x y z
N MET A 1 4.94 -5.82 -29.19
CA MET A 1 3.73 -6.27 -28.51
C MET A 1 2.74 -5.12 -28.39
N LYS A 2 1.45 -5.33 -28.73
CA LYS A 2 0.42 -4.29 -28.56
C LYS A 2 -0.30 -4.53 -27.22
N LEU A 3 -0.61 -3.46 -26.49
CA LEU A 3 -1.31 -3.53 -25.19
C LEU A 3 -2.67 -4.25 -25.31
N SER A 4 -3.33 -4.13 -26.47
CA SER A 4 -4.61 -4.81 -26.76
C SER A 4 -4.54 -6.35 -26.69
N GLN A 5 -3.36 -6.95 -26.87
CA GLN A 5 -3.15 -8.40 -26.78
C GLN A 5 -3.25 -8.93 -25.34
N PHE A 6 -3.14 -8.04 -24.35
CA PHE A 6 -3.25 -8.36 -22.92
C PHE A 6 -4.63 -8.00 -22.34
N LYS A 7 -5.54 -7.47 -23.18
CA LYS A 7 -6.86 -7.08 -22.73
C LYS A 7 -7.76 -8.32 -22.63
N PHE A 8 -8.24 -8.58 -21.42
CA PHE A 8 -9.25 -9.60 -21.15
C PHE A 8 -10.30 -9.07 -20.18
N LYS A 9 -11.45 -9.71 -20.12
CA LYS A 9 -12.49 -9.38 -19.14
C LYS A 9 -12.26 -10.22 -17.89
N LEU A 10 -11.86 -9.57 -16.79
CA LEU A 10 -11.77 -10.22 -15.48
C LEU A 10 -13.14 -10.15 -14.80
N PRO A 11 -13.80 -11.28 -14.50
CA PRO A 11 -15.04 -11.29 -13.75
C PRO A 11 -14.81 -10.82 -12.32
N GLU A 12 -15.73 -10.02 -11.78
CA GLU A 12 -15.60 -9.44 -10.43
C GLU A 12 -15.58 -10.51 -9.33
N ASP A 13 -16.31 -11.63 -9.53
CA ASP A 13 -16.33 -12.78 -8.63
C ASP A 13 -14.98 -13.51 -8.51
N LYS A 14 -14.03 -13.23 -9.40
CA LYS A 14 -12.67 -13.77 -9.38
C LYS A 14 -11.69 -12.92 -8.58
N ILE A 15 -12.12 -11.74 -8.11
CA ILE A 15 -11.31 -10.86 -7.27
C ILE A 15 -11.61 -11.19 -5.82
N ALA A 16 -10.62 -11.72 -5.10
CA ALA A 16 -10.76 -11.97 -3.67
C ALA A 16 -10.85 -10.65 -2.90
N LEU A 17 -11.88 -10.49 -2.07
CA LEU A 17 -12.08 -9.30 -1.24
C LEU A 17 -11.31 -9.38 0.07
N HIS A 18 -11.00 -10.58 0.54
CA HIS A 18 -10.26 -10.84 1.77
C HIS A 18 -9.04 -11.72 1.50
N PRO A 19 -7.96 -11.55 2.26
CA PRO A 19 -6.78 -12.42 2.15
C PRO A 19 -7.08 -13.82 2.72
N THR A 20 -6.25 -14.79 2.38
CA THR A 20 -6.25 -16.12 3.02
C THR A 20 -5.96 -15.98 4.53
N LYS A 21 -6.42 -16.94 5.35
CA LYS A 21 -6.19 -16.95 6.81
C LYS A 21 -4.69 -16.82 7.13
N TYR A 22 -3.85 -17.60 6.48
CA TYR A 22 -2.40 -17.52 6.60
C TYR A 22 -1.77 -16.98 5.32
N ARG A 23 -0.74 -16.12 5.44
CA ARG A 23 -0.14 -15.41 4.31
C ARG A 23 0.46 -16.35 3.26
N ASP A 24 1.06 -17.44 3.69
CA ASP A 24 1.76 -18.43 2.89
C ASP A 24 0.86 -19.56 2.34
N GLU A 25 -0.44 -19.47 2.59
CA GLU A 25 -1.45 -20.36 2.02
C GLU A 25 -2.10 -19.82 0.74
N SER A 26 -1.62 -18.70 0.22
CA SER A 26 -2.05 -18.22 -1.10
C SER A 26 -1.58 -19.16 -2.20
N ARG A 27 -2.32 -19.22 -3.30
CA ARG A 27 -1.93 -20.01 -4.46
C ARG A 27 -0.66 -19.45 -5.09
N LEU A 28 0.25 -20.34 -5.48
CA LEU A 28 1.46 -20.04 -6.23
C LEU A 28 1.35 -20.63 -7.63
N MET A 29 1.59 -19.83 -8.64
CA MET A 29 1.78 -20.28 -10.01
C MET A 29 3.27 -20.23 -10.34
N VAL A 30 3.85 -21.36 -10.68
CA VAL A 30 5.23 -21.48 -11.12
C VAL A 30 5.27 -21.64 -12.63
N LEU A 31 5.93 -20.73 -13.31
CA LEU A 31 6.11 -20.76 -14.76
C LEU A 31 7.56 -21.10 -15.13
N HIS A 32 7.76 -22.26 -15.74
CA HIS A 32 9.07 -22.67 -16.28
C HIS A 32 9.30 -21.97 -17.63
N ARG A 33 10.10 -20.90 -17.62
CA ARG A 33 10.27 -20.02 -18.79
C ARG A 33 10.83 -20.72 -20.03
N ARG A 34 11.63 -21.78 -19.87
CA ARG A 34 12.23 -22.53 -21.02
C ARG A 34 11.25 -23.48 -21.68
N THR A 35 10.40 -24.14 -20.89
CA THR A 35 9.46 -25.15 -21.38
C THR A 35 8.06 -24.61 -21.60
N GLY A 36 7.69 -23.50 -20.94
CA GLY A 36 6.33 -22.99 -20.88
C GLY A 36 5.41 -23.75 -19.92
N GLU A 37 5.94 -24.73 -19.20
CA GLU A 37 5.19 -25.54 -18.25
C GLU A 37 4.73 -24.68 -17.06
N ILE A 38 3.51 -24.93 -16.59
CA ILE A 38 2.90 -24.22 -15.46
C ILE A 38 2.55 -25.22 -14.37
N GLU A 39 3.03 -24.97 -13.15
CA GLU A 39 2.63 -25.71 -11.97
C GLU A 39 1.76 -24.82 -11.07
N HIS A 40 0.82 -25.45 -10.35
CA HIS A 40 0.01 -24.79 -9.32
C HIS A 40 0.32 -25.38 -7.96
N LYS A 41 0.80 -24.53 -7.06
CA LYS A 41 1.27 -24.87 -5.70
C LYS A 41 0.63 -23.94 -4.67
N MET A 42 1.00 -24.11 -3.41
CA MET A 42 0.79 -23.13 -2.34
C MET A 42 2.05 -22.29 -2.16
N PHE A 43 1.93 -21.03 -1.72
CA PHE A 43 3.10 -20.17 -1.59
C PHE A 43 4.18 -20.72 -0.65
N LYS A 44 3.80 -21.45 0.39
CA LYS A 44 4.74 -22.14 1.29
C LYS A 44 5.68 -23.12 0.57
N ASP A 45 5.31 -23.60 -0.62
CA ASP A 45 6.12 -24.49 -1.43
C ASP A 45 7.23 -23.77 -2.19
N VAL A 46 7.28 -22.44 -2.10
CA VAL A 46 8.31 -21.58 -2.75
C VAL A 46 9.74 -22.02 -2.38
N LEU A 47 9.91 -22.59 -1.17
CA LEU A 47 11.20 -23.12 -0.68
C LEU A 47 11.80 -24.21 -1.58
N ASN A 48 10.95 -24.93 -2.32
CA ASN A 48 11.40 -26.03 -3.19
C ASN A 48 12.06 -25.52 -4.49
N TYR A 49 12.05 -24.20 -4.73
CA TYR A 49 12.55 -23.58 -5.96
C TYR A 49 13.83 -22.77 -5.74
N PHE A 50 14.35 -22.72 -4.51
CA PHE A 50 15.53 -21.94 -4.15
C PHE A 50 16.50 -22.77 -3.32
N ASP A 51 17.79 -22.44 -3.42
CA ASP A 51 18.86 -23.07 -2.68
C ASP A 51 19.77 -22.02 -1.99
N ASP A 52 20.87 -22.46 -1.38
CA ASP A 52 21.84 -21.66 -0.65
C ASP A 52 22.62 -20.66 -1.53
N LYS A 53 22.51 -20.77 -2.86
CA LYS A 53 23.15 -19.85 -3.82
C LYS A 53 22.23 -18.72 -4.27
N ASP A 54 20.96 -18.79 -3.92
CA ASP A 54 19.98 -17.77 -4.26
C ASP A 54 20.02 -16.61 -3.28
N VAL A 55 19.81 -15.40 -3.79
CA VAL A 55 19.73 -14.17 -2.99
C VAL A 55 18.32 -13.60 -3.06
N PHE A 56 17.70 -13.41 -1.90
CA PHE A 56 16.41 -12.74 -1.78
C PHE A 56 16.59 -11.28 -1.39
N ILE A 57 15.95 -10.40 -2.16
CA ILE A 57 15.89 -8.96 -1.86
C ILE A 57 14.45 -8.62 -1.48
N PHE A 58 14.26 -8.13 -0.26
CA PHE A 58 12.95 -7.74 0.26
C PHE A 58 12.84 -6.23 0.38
N ASN A 59 11.64 -5.71 0.12
CA ASN A 59 11.31 -4.33 0.38
C ASN A 59 10.88 -4.20 1.84
N ASP A 60 11.52 -3.32 2.61
CA ASP A 60 11.26 -3.07 4.03
C ASP A 60 10.37 -1.85 4.29
N THR A 61 9.77 -1.33 3.23
CA THR A 61 8.90 -0.16 3.34
C THR A 61 7.65 -0.47 4.17
N LYS A 62 7.25 0.50 5.00
CA LYS A 62 6.03 0.47 5.81
C LYS A 62 4.98 1.38 5.19
N VAL A 63 3.78 0.84 4.99
CA VAL A 63 2.64 1.59 4.47
C VAL A 63 2.03 2.43 5.59
N PHE A 64 1.72 3.68 5.30
CA PHE A 64 0.99 4.56 6.22
C PHE A 64 -0.47 4.75 5.76
N PRO A 65 -1.39 5.20 6.64
CA PRO A 65 -2.79 5.42 6.30
C PRO A 65 -2.92 6.61 5.35
N ALA A 66 -2.87 6.34 4.06
CA ALA A 66 -2.71 7.36 3.02
C ALA A 66 -4.03 7.88 2.42
N ARG A 67 -5.16 7.24 2.71
CA ARG A 67 -6.46 7.63 2.15
C ARG A 67 -7.26 8.43 3.14
N LEU A 68 -7.57 9.67 2.78
CA LEU A 68 -8.37 10.61 3.58
C LEU A 68 -9.70 10.87 2.88
N TYR A 69 -10.76 10.91 3.65
CA TYR A 69 -12.06 11.40 3.20
C TYR A 69 -12.39 12.70 3.90
N GLY A 70 -12.93 13.64 3.14
CA GLY A 70 -13.26 14.95 3.66
C GLY A 70 -14.29 15.66 2.80
N ASN A 71 -14.47 16.94 3.07
CA ASN A 71 -15.44 17.77 2.39
C ASN A 71 -14.76 19.04 1.86
N LYS A 72 -15.25 19.48 0.71
CA LYS A 72 -14.82 20.74 0.11
C LYS A 72 -15.53 21.91 0.78
N GLU A 73 -14.78 22.99 1.09
CA GLU A 73 -15.31 24.27 1.54
C GLU A 73 -16.49 24.73 0.63
N LYS A 74 -17.42 25.46 1.19
CA LYS A 74 -18.58 26.08 0.54
C LYS A 74 -19.64 25.14 -0.02
N THR A 75 -19.27 23.98 -0.52
CA THR A 75 -20.22 23.07 -1.17
C THR A 75 -20.55 21.83 -0.34
N GLY A 76 -19.73 21.54 0.69
CA GLY A 76 -19.84 20.30 1.46
C GLY A 76 -19.64 19.01 0.61
N ALA A 77 -19.21 19.16 -0.65
CA ALA A 77 -19.05 18.01 -1.53
C ALA A 77 -17.97 17.07 -0.98
N ARG A 78 -18.32 15.78 -0.85
CA ARG A 78 -17.38 14.74 -0.45
C ARG A 78 -16.22 14.65 -1.42
N ILE A 79 -15.03 14.50 -0.88
CA ILE A 79 -13.79 14.35 -1.60
C ILE A 79 -12.97 13.19 -1.03
N GLU A 80 -12.14 12.60 -1.88
CA GLU A 80 -11.07 11.69 -1.48
C GLU A 80 -9.73 12.37 -1.75
N VAL A 81 -8.81 12.27 -0.80
CA VAL A 81 -7.41 12.69 -0.93
C VAL A 81 -6.54 11.49 -0.64
N PHE A 82 -5.65 11.16 -1.58
CA PHE A 82 -4.69 10.09 -1.45
C PHE A 82 -3.30 10.70 -1.32
N LEU A 83 -2.73 10.60 -0.12
CA LEU A 83 -1.39 11.11 0.19
C LEU A 83 -0.36 10.30 -0.58
N LEU A 84 0.61 10.95 -1.22
CA LEU A 84 1.71 10.29 -1.92
C LEU A 84 3.02 10.44 -1.15
N ARG A 85 3.42 11.65 -0.89
CA ARG A 85 4.67 11.97 -0.17
C ARG A 85 4.63 13.37 0.41
N GLU A 86 5.34 13.55 1.50
CA GLU A 86 5.62 14.85 2.07
C GLU A 86 6.70 15.55 1.24
N LEU A 87 6.43 16.78 0.83
CA LEU A 87 7.35 17.60 0.02
C LEU A 87 8.18 18.53 0.88
N ASN A 88 7.58 19.05 1.96
CA ASN A 88 8.23 19.95 2.89
C ASN A 88 7.58 19.82 4.26
N GLU A 89 8.39 19.49 5.24
CA GLU A 89 7.98 19.25 6.63
C GLU A 89 7.56 20.53 7.35
N GLU A 90 8.35 21.60 7.23
CA GLU A 90 8.09 22.88 7.90
C GLU A 90 6.81 23.53 7.42
N LEU A 91 6.57 23.51 6.10
CA LEU A 91 5.41 24.07 5.45
C LEU A 91 4.23 23.09 5.37
N ARG A 92 4.39 21.85 5.82
CA ARG A 92 3.40 20.77 5.77
C ARG A 92 2.82 20.59 4.35
N LEU A 93 3.70 20.62 3.36
CA LEU A 93 3.35 20.43 1.95
C LEU A 93 3.36 18.96 1.60
N TRP A 94 2.29 18.52 0.95
CA TRP A 94 2.12 17.14 0.52
C TRP A 94 1.74 17.06 -0.96
N ASP A 95 2.38 16.14 -1.67
CA ASP A 95 1.92 15.72 -3.01
C ASP A 95 0.83 14.67 -2.82
N VAL A 96 -0.31 14.86 -3.49
CA VAL A 96 -1.50 14.04 -3.29
C VAL A 96 -2.24 13.80 -4.61
N LEU A 97 -3.03 12.73 -4.66
CA LEU A 97 -4.09 12.57 -5.66
C LEU A 97 -5.43 12.94 -5.04
N VAL A 98 -6.31 13.51 -5.85
CA VAL A 98 -7.65 13.91 -5.39
C VAL A 98 -8.75 13.38 -6.29
N ASP A 99 -9.91 13.08 -5.70
CA ASP A 99 -11.12 12.71 -6.41
C ASP A 99 -12.36 13.39 -5.78
N PRO A 100 -13.23 14.02 -6.57
CA PRO A 100 -13.17 14.29 -8.01
C PRO A 100 -12.24 15.47 -8.37
N ALA A 101 -11.18 15.21 -9.12
CA ALA A 101 -10.14 16.19 -9.43
C ALA A 101 -10.64 17.48 -10.12
N ARG A 102 -11.68 17.38 -10.95
CA ARG A 102 -12.25 18.53 -11.67
C ARG A 102 -12.88 19.59 -10.75
N LYS A 103 -13.29 19.18 -9.54
CA LYS A 103 -13.95 20.05 -8.56
C LYS A 103 -12.97 20.67 -7.56
N ILE A 104 -11.73 20.18 -7.50
CA ILE A 104 -10.70 20.60 -6.54
C ILE A 104 -9.67 21.45 -7.27
N ARG A 105 -9.68 22.77 -7.00
CA ARG A 105 -8.86 23.79 -7.68
C ARG A 105 -7.96 24.51 -6.67
N ILE A 106 -6.90 25.14 -7.16
CA ILE A 106 -6.00 25.99 -6.36
C ILE A 106 -6.85 27.01 -5.56
N GLY A 107 -6.48 27.21 -4.30
CA GLY A 107 -7.16 28.09 -3.34
C GLY A 107 -8.38 27.46 -2.68
N ASN A 108 -8.79 26.22 -3.02
CA ASN A 108 -9.86 25.57 -2.28
C ASN A 108 -9.32 25.05 -0.94
N LYS A 109 -10.15 25.16 0.10
CA LYS A 109 -9.91 24.49 1.38
C LYS A 109 -10.68 23.18 1.44
N LEU A 110 -10.03 22.19 2.00
CA LEU A 110 -10.52 20.83 2.19
C LEU A 110 -10.52 20.54 3.68
N TYR A 111 -11.60 20.01 4.19
CA TYR A 111 -11.85 19.77 5.61
C TYR A 111 -11.95 18.27 5.88
N PHE A 112 -11.26 17.80 6.91
CA PHE A 112 -11.17 16.40 7.29
C PHE A 112 -11.48 16.22 8.78
N GLY A 113 -12.03 15.04 9.11
CA GLY A 113 -12.47 14.73 10.47
C GLY A 113 -13.90 15.16 10.77
N ALA A 114 -14.48 14.62 11.84
CA ALA A 114 -15.88 14.87 12.20
C ALA A 114 -16.13 16.35 12.56
N ASP A 115 -15.13 17.02 13.13
CA ASP A 115 -15.22 18.40 13.61
C ASP A 115 -14.34 19.35 12.79
N ASP A 116 -14.10 19.03 11.50
CA ASP A 116 -13.18 19.79 10.65
C ASP A 116 -11.79 20.02 11.30
N SER A 117 -11.37 19.03 12.10
CA SER A 117 -10.16 19.10 12.94
C SER A 117 -8.87 19.22 12.14
N MET A 118 -8.90 18.90 10.85
CA MET A 118 -7.76 19.05 9.94
C MET A 118 -8.22 19.78 8.68
N VAL A 119 -7.49 20.82 8.32
CA VAL A 119 -7.79 21.64 7.11
C VAL A 119 -6.56 21.63 6.21
N ALA A 120 -6.78 21.51 4.91
CA ALA A 120 -5.73 21.68 3.91
C ALA A 120 -6.16 22.67 2.82
N GLU A 121 -5.20 23.44 2.32
CA GLU A 121 -5.37 24.34 1.18
C GLU A 121 -4.69 23.76 -0.06
N VAL A 122 -5.36 23.81 -1.18
CA VAL A 122 -4.81 23.43 -2.48
C VAL A 122 -3.89 24.53 -2.98
N ILE A 123 -2.59 24.26 -3.04
CA ILE A 123 -1.57 25.24 -3.43
C ILE A 123 -1.28 25.15 -4.93
N ASP A 124 -1.22 23.94 -5.49
CA ASP A 124 -0.81 23.72 -6.87
C ASP A 124 -1.47 22.48 -7.49
N ASN A 125 -1.44 22.41 -8.83
CA ASN A 125 -1.88 21.28 -9.64
C ASN A 125 -0.65 20.61 -10.27
N THR A 126 -0.34 19.37 -9.88
CA THR A 126 0.84 18.67 -10.39
C THR A 126 0.54 17.80 -11.61
N THR A 127 -0.61 17.15 -11.64
CA THR A 127 -1.09 16.32 -12.75
C THR A 127 -2.60 16.45 -12.92
N SER A 128 -3.20 15.68 -13.82
CA SER A 128 -4.66 15.67 -14.03
C SER A 128 -5.44 15.38 -12.74
N ARG A 129 -4.91 14.52 -11.85
CA ARG A 129 -5.47 14.22 -10.52
C ARG A 129 -4.57 14.66 -9.37
N GLY A 130 -3.34 15.08 -9.65
CA GLY A 130 -2.36 15.48 -8.65
C GLY A 130 -2.57 16.92 -8.15
N ARG A 131 -2.36 17.12 -6.87
CA ARG A 131 -2.38 18.43 -6.18
C ARG A 131 -1.24 18.50 -5.18
N THR A 132 -0.79 19.72 -4.94
CA THR A 132 -0.01 20.02 -3.72
C THR A 132 -0.95 20.60 -2.69
N LEU A 133 -1.02 19.96 -1.53
CA LEU A 133 -1.78 20.46 -0.39
C LEU A 133 -0.84 21.04 0.66
N ARG A 134 -1.25 22.15 1.27
CA ARG A 134 -0.67 22.67 2.51
C ARG A 134 -1.65 22.41 3.64
N PHE A 135 -1.27 21.58 4.61
CA PHE A 135 -2.06 21.37 5.81
C PHE A 135 -1.89 22.53 6.78
N LEU A 136 -3.01 23.04 7.26
CA LEU A 136 -3.08 24.15 8.22
C LEU A 136 -3.21 23.53 9.62
N TYR A 137 -2.09 23.42 10.33
CA TYR A 137 -2.04 22.80 11.65
C TYR A 137 -1.02 23.51 12.52
N ASP A 138 -1.45 23.92 13.71
CA ASP A 138 -0.59 24.56 14.70
C ASP A 138 -0.06 23.51 15.69
N GLY A 139 1.24 23.29 15.71
CA GLY A 139 1.86 22.31 16.59
C GLY A 139 3.10 21.64 15.98
N PRO A 140 3.76 20.76 16.73
CA PRO A 140 4.92 20.01 16.29
C PRO A 140 4.57 19.08 15.11
N HIS A 141 5.58 18.79 14.28
CA HIS A 141 5.40 17.92 13.12
C HIS A 141 4.93 16.51 13.49
N ASP A 142 5.46 15.94 14.55
CA ASP A 142 5.08 14.60 15.01
C ASP A 142 3.59 14.53 15.44
N GLU A 143 3.08 15.58 16.06
CA GLU A 143 1.66 15.66 16.42
C GLU A 143 0.78 15.84 15.19
N PHE A 144 1.22 16.66 14.25
CA PHE A 144 0.57 16.80 12.96
C PHE A 144 0.46 15.44 12.24
N LYS A 145 1.58 14.69 12.12
CA LYS A 145 1.56 13.37 11.47
C LYS A 145 0.63 12.39 12.20
N LYS A 146 0.66 12.37 13.53
CA LYS A 146 -0.27 11.52 14.31
C LYS A 146 -1.72 11.86 14.03
N ALA A 147 -2.07 13.16 14.03
CA ALA A 147 -3.41 13.61 13.72
C ALA A 147 -3.83 13.28 12.29
N LEU A 148 -2.94 13.50 11.31
CA LEU A 148 -3.17 13.17 9.91
C LEU A 148 -3.41 11.68 9.70
N TYR A 149 -2.61 10.82 10.33
CA TYR A 149 -2.71 9.37 10.20
C TYR A 149 -3.92 8.80 10.95
N ALA A 150 -4.37 9.45 12.01
CA ALA A 150 -5.60 9.08 12.71
C ALA A 150 -6.86 9.28 11.84
N LEU A 151 -6.80 10.22 10.89
CA LEU A 151 -7.87 10.46 9.92
C LEU A 151 -7.77 9.56 8.67
N GLY A 152 -6.61 8.96 8.46
CA GLY A 152 -6.31 8.16 7.29
C GLY A 152 -6.80 6.72 7.40
N GLU A 153 -7.15 6.15 6.26
CA GLU A 153 -7.47 4.73 6.12
C GLU A 153 -6.34 3.99 5.37
N THR A 154 -6.26 2.68 5.62
CA THR A 154 -5.37 1.78 4.88
C THR A 154 -5.65 1.90 3.38
N PRO A 155 -4.64 2.15 2.54
CA PRO A 155 -4.82 2.43 1.12
C PRO A 155 -5.05 1.15 0.30
N LEU A 156 -6.14 0.45 0.56
CA LEU A 156 -6.53 -0.75 -0.19
C LEU A 156 -6.67 -0.44 -1.69
N PRO A 157 -6.34 -1.39 -2.58
CA PRO A 157 -6.55 -1.25 -4.01
C PRO A 157 -8.03 -1.01 -4.36
N HIS A 158 -8.29 -0.21 -5.39
CA HIS A 158 -9.68 0.07 -5.83
C HIS A 158 -10.48 -1.19 -6.19
N SER A 159 -9.83 -2.27 -6.63
CA SER A 159 -10.49 -3.56 -6.89
C SER A 159 -11.09 -4.22 -5.65
N ILE A 160 -10.65 -3.81 -4.45
CA ILE A 160 -11.12 -4.33 -3.16
C ILE A 160 -11.96 -3.30 -2.40
N ILE A 161 -11.95 -2.04 -2.83
CA ILE A 161 -12.56 -0.91 -2.11
C ILE A 161 -14.09 -1.00 -2.01
N ASN A 162 -14.72 -1.94 -2.71
CA ASN A 162 -16.16 -2.18 -2.63
C ASN A 162 -16.62 -2.79 -1.29
N ARG A 163 -15.68 -3.14 -0.40
CA ARG A 163 -15.96 -3.46 0.99
C ARG A 163 -15.39 -2.39 1.94
N PRO A 164 -15.96 -2.23 3.15
CA PRO A 164 -15.38 -1.38 4.17
C PRO A 164 -13.95 -1.81 4.52
N VAL A 165 -13.12 -0.85 4.92
CA VAL A 165 -11.81 -1.14 5.53
C VAL A 165 -12.05 -1.75 6.91
N GLU A 166 -11.42 -2.88 7.19
CA GLU A 166 -11.49 -3.60 8.44
C GLU A 166 -10.25 -3.33 9.29
N PRO A 167 -10.32 -3.43 10.63
CA PRO A 167 -9.18 -3.19 11.50
C PRO A 167 -7.94 -4.03 11.16
N GLU A 168 -8.17 -5.29 10.75
CA GLU A 168 -7.13 -6.24 10.37
C GLU A 168 -6.39 -5.83 9.09
N ASP A 169 -7.01 -5.02 8.22
CA ASP A 169 -6.39 -4.59 6.96
C ASP A 169 -5.10 -3.82 7.19
N SER A 170 -5.02 -3.03 8.24
CA SER A 170 -3.82 -2.26 8.57
C SER A 170 -2.60 -3.15 8.81
N GLU A 171 -2.79 -4.30 9.44
CA GLU A 171 -1.75 -5.29 9.65
C GLU A 171 -1.56 -6.19 8.42
N ARG A 172 -2.65 -6.63 7.81
CA ARG A 172 -2.61 -7.53 6.64
C ARG A 172 -1.99 -6.87 5.42
N PHE A 173 -2.11 -5.56 5.29
CA PHE A 173 -1.52 -4.76 4.20
C PHE A 173 -0.07 -4.33 4.47
N GLN A 174 0.55 -4.81 5.57
CA GLN A 174 1.98 -4.70 5.83
C GLN A 174 2.70 -6.01 5.56
N SER A 175 3.89 -5.94 4.98
CA SER A 175 4.79 -7.09 4.93
C SER A 175 5.38 -7.36 6.32
N ILE A 176 5.87 -8.58 6.56
CA ILE A 176 6.58 -8.90 7.81
C ILE A 176 7.93 -8.16 7.93
N PHE A 177 8.42 -7.58 6.84
CA PHE A 177 9.67 -6.81 6.74
C PHE A 177 9.46 -5.31 6.93
N ALA A 178 8.21 -4.82 7.02
CA ALA A 178 7.88 -3.41 7.08
C ALA A 178 8.56 -2.72 8.27
N LYS A 179 9.47 -1.78 7.98
CA LYS A 179 10.28 -1.05 8.96
C LYS A 179 10.28 0.45 8.68
N ASN A 180 10.64 0.83 7.46
CA ASN A 180 10.82 2.22 7.07
C ASN A 180 9.54 2.79 6.45
N GLU A 181 8.93 3.78 7.09
CA GLU A 181 7.72 4.44 6.61
C GLU A 181 8.00 5.24 5.32
N GLY A 182 7.03 5.27 4.41
CA GLY A 182 7.11 6.04 3.18
C GLY A 182 6.38 5.44 1.99
N ALA A 183 5.70 4.31 2.17
CA ALA A 183 4.92 3.68 1.11
C ALA A 183 3.42 3.96 1.25
N VAL A 184 2.78 4.19 0.13
CA VAL A 184 1.32 4.33 -0.01
C VAL A 184 0.68 3.09 -0.64
N THR A 185 1.48 2.06 -0.92
CA THR A 185 1.02 0.77 -1.42
C THR A 185 1.91 -0.34 -0.88
N ALA A 186 1.33 -1.50 -0.60
CA ALA A 186 2.10 -2.63 -0.09
C ALA A 186 2.96 -3.28 -1.18
N PRO A 187 4.16 -3.75 -0.85
CA PRO A 187 4.94 -4.65 -1.71
C PRO A 187 4.24 -6.02 -1.74
N THR A 188 3.27 -6.18 -2.65
CA THR A 188 2.30 -7.28 -2.64
C THR A 188 2.92 -8.67 -2.64
N ALA A 189 4.03 -8.87 -3.34
CA ALA A 189 4.76 -10.15 -3.32
C ALA A 189 5.26 -10.52 -1.91
N SER A 190 5.73 -9.54 -1.14
CA SER A 190 6.20 -9.73 0.23
C SER A 190 5.08 -10.07 1.23
N LEU A 191 3.82 -9.76 0.89
CA LEU A 191 2.68 -10.07 1.75
C LEU A 191 2.45 -11.57 1.93
N HIS A 192 2.94 -12.39 1.02
CA HIS A 192 2.81 -13.84 1.09
C HIS A 192 3.80 -14.50 2.06
N PHE A 193 4.85 -13.80 2.45
CA PHE A 193 5.80 -14.33 3.43
C PHE A 193 5.22 -14.26 4.84
N SER A 194 5.19 -15.41 5.53
CA SER A 194 4.93 -15.51 6.97
C SER A 194 6.24 -15.54 7.74
N ARG A 195 6.20 -15.20 9.03
CA ARG A 195 7.37 -15.33 9.91
C ARG A 195 7.85 -16.78 10.03
N GLU A 196 6.92 -17.73 9.99
CA GLU A 196 7.20 -19.16 10.02
C GLU A 196 7.91 -19.61 8.74
N LEU A 197 7.40 -19.18 7.56
CA LEU A 197 8.05 -19.48 6.29
C LEU A 197 9.48 -18.92 6.26
N MET A 198 9.69 -17.69 6.76
CA MET A 198 11.03 -17.09 6.84
C MET A 198 11.98 -17.87 7.75
N LYS A 199 11.52 -18.35 8.90
CA LYS A 199 12.33 -19.23 9.76
C LYS A 199 12.77 -20.49 9.02
N ARG A 200 11.85 -21.09 8.27
CA ARG A 200 12.18 -22.25 7.44
C ARG A 200 13.20 -21.93 6.35
N CYS A 201 13.05 -20.78 5.64
CA CYS A 201 14.05 -20.33 4.68
C CYS A 201 15.45 -20.28 5.32
N LEU A 202 15.58 -19.63 6.48
CA LEU A 202 16.85 -19.47 7.17
C LEU A 202 17.44 -20.80 7.66
N LEU A 203 16.60 -21.75 8.08
CA LEU A 203 17.06 -23.07 8.51
C LEU A 203 17.61 -23.91 7.35
N TYR A 204 17.05 -23.75 6.14
CA TYR A 204 17.53 -24.48 4.95
C TYR A 204 18.75 -23.83 4.29
N THR A 205 18.98 -22.53 4.50
CA THR A 205 20.03 -21.76 3.83
C THR A 205 21.21 -21.40 4.74
N SER A 206 21.05 -21.51 6.06
CA SER A 206 22.17 -21.26 6.98
C SER A 206 23.01 -22.52 7.12
N PRO A 207 24.34 -22.45 6.92
CA PRO A 207 25.22 -23.57 7.23
C PRO A 207 25.06 -23.95 8.70
N SER A 208 24.92 -25.25 8.95
CA SER A 208 24.89 -25.78 10.32
C SER A 208 26.16 -25.37 11.06
N PRO A 209 26.11 -24.99 12.35
CA PRO A 209 27.31 -24.77 13.13
C PRO A 209 28.28 -25.97 13.14
N ARG A 210 27.80 -27.15 12.70
CA ARG A 210 28.62 -28.36 12.55
C ARG A 210 29.37 -28.42 11.22
N ASP A 211 29.01 -27.60 10.24
CA ASP A 211 29.65 -27.55 8.91
C ASP A 211 30.80 -26.53 8.86
N CYS A 212 31.11 -25.85 9.97
CA CYS A 212 32.18 -24.89 10.14
C CYS A 212 33.43 -25.50 10.86
N SER A 213 33.67 -26.79 10.71
CA SER A 213 34.88 -27.46 11.24
C SER A 213 35.87 -27.80 10.15
#